data_57387b3d969164e8754cfc5331346645
#
_entry.id   57387b3d969164e8754cfc5331346645
#
_cell.length_a   1.000
_cell.length_b   1.000
_cell.length_c   1.000
_cell.angle_alpha   90.00
_cell.angle_beta   90.00
_cell.angle_gamma   90.00
#
_symmetry.space_group_name_H-M   'P 1'
#
loop_
_entity.id
_entity.type
_entity.pdbx_description
1 polymer ?
#
loop_
_entity_poly.entity_id
_entity_poly.type
_entity_poly.pdbx_seq_one_letter_code
_entity_poly.pdbx_strand_id
1 'polypeptide(L)'
;MPKISGWSLIRFYTILVYVFMFAPIIVVIVLSFNPEQFGSFPMKGFSFRWFVKLAQNQTILIAFKNSLILGALTAVISTAVGIMASMAFVRYNFPGKNTLNTLLLAPIMIPEVILGVALLLFIRWLQQPKSFALLVIGHVVLTLPYVLLIVQARLGGIKKEY
;
A
#
# COMPACT_ATOMS: atom_id res chain seq x y z
N MET A 1 43.04 -1.04 22.35
CA MET A 1 41.89 -1.72 21.78
C MET A 1 40.87 -0.64 21.38
N PRO A 2 40.45 -0.49 20.13
CA PRO A 2 39.45 0.50 19.76
C PRO A 2 38.14 0.15 20.48
N LYS A 3 37.63 1.08 21.31
CA LYS A 3 36.27 0.97 21.89
C LYS A 3 35.30 0.98 20.74
N ILE A 4 34.72 -0.17 20.42
CA ILE A 4 33.60 -0.22 19.48
C ILE A 4 32.49 0.60 20.11
N SER A 5 32.28 1.80 19.57
CA SER A 5 31.19 2.67 20.01
C SER A 5 29.87 1.94 19.80
N GLY A 6 28.95 1.97 20.77
CA GLY A 6 27.62 1.36 20.63
C GLY A 6 26.90 1.78 19.34
N TRP A 7 27.19 2.98 18.83
CA TRP A 7 26.74 3.48 17.53
C TRP A 7 27.25 2.66 16.34
N SER A 8 28.47 2.12 16.40
CA SER A 8 29.02 1.29 15.32
C SER A 8 28.33 -0.08 15.27
N LEU A 9 28.01 -0.67 16.42
CA LEU A 9 27.24 -1.91 16.50
C LEU A 9 25.82 -1.72 15.99
N ILE A 10 25.14 -0.65 16.37
CA ILE A 10 23.78 -0.34 15.90
C ILE A 10 23.77 -0.16 14.37
N ARG A 11 24.72 0.60 13.82
CA ARG A 11 24.85 0.79 12.36
C ARG A 11 25.06 -0.53 11.64
N PHE A 12 25.96 -1.37 12.13
CA PHE A 12 26.25 -2.68 11.54
C PHE A 12 25.01 -3.55 11.54
N TYR A 13 24.30 -3.63 12.66
CA TYR A 13 23.06 -4.40 12.76
C TYR A 13 21.96 -3.85 11.83
N THR A 14 21.81 -2.54 11.76
CA THR A 14 20.85 -1.89 10.85
C THR A 14 21.14 -2.24 9.39
N ILE A 15 22.41 -2.18 8.96
CA ILE A 15 22.80 -2.54 7.60
C ILE A 15 22.49 -4.03 7.34
N LEU A 16 22.80 -4.92 8.28
CA LEU A 16 22.53 -6.34 8.15
C LEU A 16 21.03 -6.61 7.98
N VAL A 17 20.17 -5.95 8.77
CA VAL A 17 18.71 -6.05 8.63
C VAL A 17 18.25 -5.57 7.27
N TYR A 18 18.74 -4.41 6.79
CA TYR A 18 18.39 -3.93 5.45
C TYR A 18 18.85 -4.89 4.36
N VAL A 19 20.08 -5.38 4.42
CA VAL A 19 20.59 -6.37 3.44
C VAL A 19 19.69 -7.61 3.43
N PHE A 20 19.32 -8.13 4.59
CA PHE A 20 18.42 -9.28 4.70
C PHE A 20 17.03 -9.00 4.13
N MET A 21 16.46 -7.82 4.41
CA MET A 21 15.14 -7.44 3.90
C MET A 21 15.13 -7.22 2.39
N PHE A 22 16.19 -6.61 1.84
CA PHE A 22 16.26 -6.32 0.42
C PHE A 22 16.84 -7.45 -0.44
N ALA A 23 17.54 -8.43 0.17
CA ALA A 23 18.14 -9.54 -0.56
C ALA A 23 17.14 -10.29 -1.47
N PRO A 24 15.92 -10.67 -1.02
CA PRO A 24 14.95 -11.32 -1.90
C PRO A 24 14.56 -10.45 -3.11
N ILE A 25 14.43 -9.15 -2.92
CA ILE A 25 14.08 -8.20 -3.98
C ILE A 25 15.23 -8.12 -5.00
N ILE A 26 16.47 -8.02 -4.53
CA ILE A 26 17.66 -8.01 -5.38
C ILE A 26 17.74 -9.31 -6.18
N VAL A 27 17.52 -10.46 -5.55
CA VAL A 27 17.51 -11.76 -6.23
C VAL A 27 16.46 -11.78 -7.35
N VAL A 28 15.24 -11.32 -7.11
CA VAL A 28 14.18 -11.25 -8.14
C VAL A 28 14.59 -10.32 -9.28
N ILE A 29 15.17 -9.14 -8.98
CA ILE A 29 15.65 -8.20 -9.99
C ILE A 29 16.74 -8.86 -10.85
N VAL A 30 17.72 -9.51 -10.24
CA VAL A 30 18.80 -10.19 -10.97
C VAL A 30 18.25 -11.33 -11.84
N LEU A 31 17.37 -12.17 -11.27
CA LEU A 31 16.78 -13.29 -12.00
C LEU A 31 15.83 -12.84 -13.13
N SER A 32 15.30 -11.62 -13.10
CA SER A 32 14.47 -11.09 -14.19
C SER A 32 15.24 -10.95 -15.51
N PHE A 33 16.57 -10.93 -15.45
CA PHE A 33 17.45 -10.91 -16.61
C PHE A 33 17.93 -12.31 -17.03
N ASN A 34 17.52 -13.37 -16.35
CA ASN A 34 17.91 -14.73 -16.71
C ASN A 34 17.22 -15.14 -18.02
N PRO A 35 17.97 -15.61 -19.04
CA PRO A 35 17.38 -16.08 -20.30
C PRO A 35 16.52 -17.35 -20.15
N GLU A 36 16.70 -18.12 -19.08
CA GLU A 36 15.99 -19.36 -18.86
C GLU A 36 14.57 -19.12 -18.27
N GLN A 37 13.66 -20.03 -18.58
CA GLN A 37 12.26 -19.98 -18.11
C GLN A 37 12.14 -20.23 -16.60
N PHE A 38 13.00 -21.06 -16.06
CA PHE A 38 13.08 -21.33 -14.64
C PHE A 38 14.33 -20.62 -14.09
N GLY A 39 14.13 -19.75 -13.11
CA GLY A 39 15.20 -19.00 -12.47
C GLY A 39 16.20 -19.91 -11.78
N SER A 40 17.15 -20.45 -12.54
CA SER A 40 18.22 -21.28 -12.05
C SER A 40 19.49 -20.46 -11.76
N PHE A 41 20.20 -20.84 -10.72
CA PHE A 41 21.52 -20.30 -10.42
C PHE A 41 22.57 -21.41 -10.57
N PRO A 42 23.73 -21.16 -11.24
CA PRO A 42 24.19 -19.91 -11.80
C PRO A 42 23.47 -19.53 -13.10
N MET A 43 23.27 -18.20 -13.32
CA MET A 43 22.65 -17.69 -14.54
C MET A 43 23.50 -18.04 -15.76
N LYS A 44 22.88 -18.56 -16.83
CA LYS A 44 23.55 -18.89 -18.09
C LYS A 44 23.77 -17.70 -19.04
N GLY A 45 23.42 -16.50 -18.59
CA GLY A 45 23.59 -15.28 -19.39
C GLY A 45 22.70 -14.16 -18.88
N PHE A 46 22.70 -13.05 -19.64
CA PHE A 46 21.91 -11.85 -19.39
C PHE A 46 21.02 -11.55 -20.60
N SER A 47 19.71 -11.36 -20.37
CA SER A 47 18.75 -11.15 -21.46
C SER A 47 17.59 -10.25 -21.05
N PHE A 48 17.13 -9.40 -21.95
CA PHE A 48 15.89 -8.61 -21.83
C PHE A 48 14.65 -9.33 -22.40
N ARG A 49 14.77 -10.60 -22.74
CA ARG A 49 13.69 -11.39 -23.37
C ARG A 49 12.36 -11.26 -22.67
N TRP A 50 12.35 -11.32 -21.34
CA TRP A 50 11.13 -11.26 -20.55
C TRP A 50 10.48 -9.88 -20.57
N PHE A 51 11.28 -8.82 -20.59
CA PHE A 51 10.78 -7.44 -20.71
C PHE A 51 10.17 -7.18 -22.08
N VAL A 52 10.79 -7.69 -23.15
CA VAL A 52 10.23 -7.63 -24.51
C VAL A 52 8.91 -8.39 -24.59
N LYS A 53 8.86 -9.62 -24.04
CA LYS A 53 7.65 -10.44 -24.00
C LYS A 53 6.53 -9.77 -23.19
N LEU A 54 6.88 -9.11 -22.07
CA LEU A 54 5.95 -8.34 -21.26
C LEU A 54 5.38 -7.15 -22.06
N ALA A 55 6.22 -6.39 -22.74
CA ALA A 55 5.82 -5.23 -23.55
C ALA A 55 4.94 -5.61 -24.75
N GLN A 56 4.99 -6.85 -25.20
CA GLN A 56 4.15 -7.38 -26.29
C GLN A 56 2.86 -8.03 -25.78
N ASN A 57 2.72 -8.25 -24.47
CA ASN A 57 1.56 -8.92 -23.92
C ASN A 57 0.44 -7.92 -23.60
N GLN A 58 -0.53 -7.81 -24.50
CA GLN A 58 -1.66 -6.88 -24.39
C GLN A 58 -2.47 -7.08 -23.10
N THR A 59 -2.65 -8.30 -22.62
CA THR A 59 -3.39 -8.59 -21.40
C THR A 59 -2.68 -7.98 -20.17
N ILE A 60 -1.37 -8.12 -20.10
CA ILE A 60 -0.58 -7.55 -18.99
C ILE A 60 -0.55 -6.02 -19.07
N LEU A 61 -0.40 -5.45 -20.28
CA LEU A 61 -0.40 -3.99 -20.45
C LEU A 61 -1.75 -3.37 -20.05
N ILE A 62 -2.87 -4.01 -20.42
CA ILE A 62 -4.20 -3.56 -20.01
C ILE A 62 -4.36 -3.68 -18.49
N ALA A 63 -3.95 -4.79 -17.90
CA ALA A 63 -4.00 -4.97 -16.45
C ALA A 63 -3.15 -3.93 -15.71
N PHE A 64 -1.94 -3.66 -16.20
CA PHE A 64 -1.06 -2.63 -15.65
C PHE A 64 -1.67 -1.22 -15.73
N LYS A 65 -2.21 -0.86 -16.89
CA LYS A 65 -2.94 0.41 -17.06
C LYS A 65 -4.11 0.53 -16.08
N ASN A 66 -4.92 -0.52 -15.95
CA ASN A 66 -6.06 -0.53 -15.04
C ASN A 66 -5.62 -0.40 -13.57
N SER A 67 -4.52 -1.05 -13.19
CA SER A 67 -3.95 -0.93 -11.84
C SER A 67 -3.45 0.48 -11.55
N LEU A 68 -2.82 1.15 -12.53
CA LEU A 68 -2.38 2.54 -12.37
C LEU A 68 -3.57 3.50 -12.21
N ILE A 69 -4.61 3.33 -13.02
CA ILE A 69 -5.83 4.15 -12.93
C ILE A 69 -6.52 3.92 -11.59
N LEU A 70 -6.66 2.66 -11.18
CA LEU A 70 -7.23 2.27 -9.89
C LEU A 70 -6.46 2.92 -8.74
N GLY A 71 -5.14 2.78 -8.72
CA GLY A 71 -4.28 3.36 -7.69
C GLY A 71 -4.37 4.88 -7.64
N ALA A 72 -4.34 5.55 -8.79
CA ALA A 72 -4.45 7.01 -8.88
C ALA A 72 -5.81 7.51 -8.36
N LEU A 73 -6.92 6.92 -8.81
CA LEU A 73 -8.26 7.28 -8.34
C LEU A 73 -8.42 7.04 -6.84
N THR A 74 -7.98 5.87 -6.37
CA THR A 74 -8.02 5.55 -4.94
C THR A 74 -7.22 6.55 -4.11
N ALA A 75 -6.00 6.88 -4.53
CA ALA A 75 -5.14 7.83 -3.83
C ALA A 75 -5.78 9.22 -3.75
N VAL A 76 -6.30 9.73 -4.87
CA VAL A 76 -6.95 11.06 -4.91
C VAL A 76 -8.18 11.09 -4.03
N ILE A 77 -9.07 10.11 -4.16
CA ILE A 77 -10.34 10.07 -3.41
C ILE A 77 -10.07 9.88 -1.92
N SER A 78 -9.23 8.89 -1.54
CA SER A 78 -8.91 8.63 -0.13
C SER A 78 -8.22 9.83 0.52
N THR A 79 -7.33 10.51 -0.20
CA THR A 79 -6.63 11.69 0.32
C THR A 79 -7.61 12.84 0.51
N ALA A 80 -8.43 13.15 -0.48
CA ALA A 80 -9.42 14.24 -0.40
C ALA A 80 -10.41 14.01 0.76
N VAL A 81 -11.05 12.84 0.79
CA VAL A 81 -12.01 12.47 1.84
C VAL A 81 -11.33 12.39 3.21
N GLY A 82 -10.14 11.79 3.28
CA GLY A 82 -9.38 11.64 4.52
C GLY A 82 -8.94 12.97 5.11
N ILE A 83 -8.49 13.94 4.30
CA ILE A 83 -8.15 15.29 4.76
C ILE A 83 -9.40 15.99 5.31
N MET A 84 -10.51 16.00 4.57
CA MET A 84 -11.76 16.64 5.01
C MET A 84 -12.27 16.02 6.31
N ALA A 85 -12.32 14.71 6.40
CA ALA A 85 -12.74 14.01 7.61
C ALA A 85 -11.78 14.26 8.79
N SER A 86 -10.46 14.23 8.57
CA SER A 86 -9.45 14.52 9.61
C SER A 86 -9.59 15.94 10.14
N MET A 87 -9.82 16.92 9.25
CA MET A 87 -10.07 18.30 9.67
C MET A 87 -11.32 18.39 10.54
N ALA A 88 -12.40 17.69 10.17
CA ALA A 88 -13.62 17.65 10.96
C ALA A 88 -13.36 17.04 12.36
N PHE A 89 -12.66 15.91 12.42
CA PHE A 89 -12.33 15.25 13.69
C PHE A 89 -11.37 16.05 14.58
N VAL A 90 -10.43 16.78 14.02
CA VAL A 90 -9.45 17.53 14.85
C VAL A 90 -10.02 18.89 15.28
N ARG A 91 -10.74 19.59 14.41
CA ARG A 91 -11.13 20.98 14.64
C ARG A 91 -12.50 21.15 15.26
N TYR A 92 -13.43 20.21 15.07
CA TYR A 92 -14.80 20.33 15.51
C TYR A 92 -15.16 19.30 16.59
N ASN A 93 -16.08 19.68 17.47
CA ASN A 93 -16.71 18.80 18.44
C ASN A 93 -18.18 18.59 18.05
N PHE A 94 -18.58 17.35 17.82
CA PHE A 94 -19.92 16.97 17.46
C PHE A 94 -20.32 15.64 18.14
N PRO A 95 -21.63 15.39 18.37
CA PRO A 95 -22.07 14.15 18.97
C PRO A 95 -21.71 12.95 18.08
N GLY A 96 -21.25 11.86 18.70
CA GLY A 96 -20.84 10.65 17.98
C GLY A 96 -19.46 10.68 17.33
N LYS A 97 -18.70 11.78 17.48
CA LYS A 97 -17.36 11.96 16.90
C LYS A 97 -16.43 10.76 17.15
N ASN A 98 -16.32 10.33 18.41
CA ASN A 98 -15.43 9.23 18.78
C ASN A 98 -15.88 7.90 18.16
N THR A 99 -17.17 7.62 18.19
CA THR A 99 -17.74 6.41 17.58
C THR A 99 -17.50 6.38 16.09
N LEU A 100 -17.75 7.50 15.40
CA LEU A 100 -17.52 7.60 13.96
C LEU A 100 -16.04 7.45 13.61
N ASN A 101 -15.14 8.10 14.36
CA ASN A 101 -13.70 7.97 14.15
C ASN A 101 -13.23 6.52 14.35
N THR A 102 -13.68 5.84 15.41
CA THR A 102 -13.37 4.44 15.66
C THR A 102 -13.88 3.54 14.53
N LEU A 103 -15.11 3.78 14.05
CA LEU A 103 -15.70 3.00 12.96
C LEU A 103 -14.91 3.17 11.65
N LEU A 104 -14.48 4.40 11.33
CA LEU A 104 -13.68 4.66 10.14
C LEU A 104 -12.26 4.09 10.23
N LEU A 105 -11.73 3.90 11.44
CA LEU A 105 -10.42 3.26 11.66
C LEU A 105 -10.51 1.74 11.80
N ALA A 106 -11.70 1.17 12.00
CA ALA A 106 -11.90 -0.27 12.19
C ALA A 106 -11.31 -1.15 11.07
N PRO A 107 -11.33 -0.75 9.79
CA PRO A 107 -10.75 -1.56 8.72
C PRO A 107 -9.26 -1.89 8.91
N ILE A 108 -8.47 -1.04 9.58
CA ILE A 108 -7.05 -1.33 9.86
C ILE A 108 -6.87 -2.56 10.76
N MET A 109 -7.85 -2.84 11.62
CA MET A 109 -7.77 -3.95 12.57
C MET A 109 -8.09 -5.30 11.92
N ILE A 110 -8.64 -5.28 10.71
CA ILE A 110 -9.07 -6.48 9.97
C ILE A 110 -7.98 -6.81 8.94
N PRO A 111 -7.52 -8.07 8.85
CA PRO A 111 -6.61 -8.47 7.78
C PRO A 111 -7.20 -8.13 6.40
N GLU A 112 -6.42 -7.47 5.55
CA GLU A 112 -6.88 -6.92 4.25
C GLU A 112 -7.56 -7.97 3.37
N VAL A 113 -7.05 -9.21 3.36
CA VAL A 113 -7.64 -10.32 2.60
C VAL A 113 -9.06 -10.63 3.09
N ILE A 114 -9.27 -10.67 4.41
CA ILE A 114 -10.58 -10.93 5.01
C ILE A 114 -11.54 -9.79 4.68
N LEU A 115 -11.10 -8.55 4.81
CA LEU A 115 -11.90 -7.39 4.47
C LEU A 115 -12.27 -7.35 2.98
N GLY A 116 -11.32 -7.70 2.09
CA GLY A 116 -11.58 -7.81 0.66
C GLY A 116 -12.65 -8.86 0.32
N VAL A 117 -12.58 -10.03 0.94
CA VAL A 117 -13.62 -11.08 0.78
C VAL A 117 -14.96 -10.61 1.35
N ALA A 118 -14.97 -9.99 2.53
CA ALA A 118 -16.20 -9.48 3.13
C ALA A 118 -16.88 -8.41 2.25
N LEU A 119 -16.10 -7.47 1.68
CA LEU A 119 -16.61 -6.48 0.74
C LEU A 119 -17.18 -7.12 -0.53
N LEU A 120 -16.50 -8.14 -1.07
CA LEU A 120 -17.00 -8.87 -2.24
C LEU A 120 -18.34 -9.56 -1.95
N LEU A 121 -18.48 -10.22 -0.81
CA LEU A 121 -19.72 -10.86 -0.37
C LEU A 121 -20.82 -9.84 -0.14
N PHE A 122 -20.50 -8.71 0.45
CA PHE A 122 -21.43 -7.59 0.68
C PHE A 122 -21.96 -7.02 -0.63
N ILE A 123 -21.07 -6.76 -1.61
CA ILE A 123 -21.45 -6.28 -2.96
C ILE A 123 -22.37 -7.30 -3.64
N ARG A 124 -22.06 -8.61 -3.50
CA ARG A 124 -22.88 -9.68 -4.04
C ARG A 124 -24.25 -9.75 -3.37
N TRP A 125 -24.31 -9.58 -2.04
CA TRP A 125 -25.56 -9.55 -1.28
C TRP A 125 -26.45 -8.36 -1.71
N LEU A 126 -25.84 -7.21 -2.02
CA LEU A 126 -26.53 -6.03 -2.59
C LEU A 126 -26.94 -6.25 -4.06
N GLN A 127 -26.68 -7.41 -4.66
CA GLN A 127 -26.96 -7.75 -6.06
C GLN A 127 -26.36 -6.75 -7.07
N GLN A 128 -25.30 -6.04 -6.69
CA GLN A 128 -24.63 -5.08 -7.57
C GLN A 128 -23.71 -5.81 -8.55
N PRO A 129 -23.74 -5.43 -9.85
CA PRO A 129 -22.81 -5.99 -10.84
C PRO A 129 -21.38 -5.54 -10.51
N LYS A 130 -20.43 -6.45 -10.72
CA LYS A 130 -19.01 -6.13 -10.57
C LYS A 130 -18.63 -4.99 -11.53
N SER A 131 -18.13 -3.90 -10.99
CA SER A 131 -17.72 -2.73 -11.78
C SER A 131 -16.39 -2.16 -11.29
N PHE A 132 -15.72 -1.43 -12.16
CA PHE A 132 -14.47 -0.74 -11.80
C PHE A 132 -14.69 0.29 -10.68
N ALA A 133 -15.86 0.96 -10.67
CA ALA A 133 -16.21 1.90 -9.62
C ALA A 133 -16.32 1.25 -8.24
N LEU A 134 -16.95 0.06 -8.14
CA LEU A 134 -17.02 -0.70 -6.89
C LEU A 134 -15.64 -1.16 -6.43
N LEU A 135 -14.75 -1.49 -7.36
CA LEU A 135 -13.37 -1.80 -7.04
C LEU A 135 -12.63 -0.60 -6.45
N VAL A 136 -12.80 0.59 -7.02
CA VAL A 136 -12.26 1.85 -6.46
C VAL A 136 -12.81 2.10 -5.05
N ILE A 137 -14.12 1.97 -4.85
CA ILE A 137 -14.75 2.16 -3.53
C ILE A 137 -14.15 1.18 -2.50
N GLY A 138 -14.01 -0.09 -2.86
CA GLY A 138 -13.39 -1.08 -1.98
C GLY A 138 -11.96 -0.70 -1.58
N HIS A 139 -11.15 -0.23 -2.52
CA HIS A 139 -9.79 0.25 -2.24
C HIS A 139 -9.78 1.53 -1.39
N VAL A 140 -10.73 2.44 -1.60
CA VAL A 140 -10.89 3.63 -0.76
C VAL A 140 -11.21 3.23 0.69
N VAL A 141 -12.11 2.26 0.91
CA VAL A 141 -12.42 1.74 2.26
C VAL A 141 -11.18 1.19 2.96
N LEU A 142 -10.30 0.51 2.21
CA LEU A 142 -9.03 -0.03 2.74
C LEU A 142 -8.01 1.06 3.05
N THR A 143 -7.90 2.10 2.23
CA THR A 143 -6.82 3.09 2.31
C THR A 143 -7.18 4.32 3.15
N LEU A 144 -8.46 4.66 3.25
CA LEU A 144 -8.96 5.83 4.00
C LEU A 144 -8.49 5.87 5.46
N PRO A 145 -8.52 4.77 6.25
CA PRO A 145 -8.06 4.78 7.62
C PRO A 145 -6.59 5.20 7.77
N TYR A 146 -5.72 4.81 6.86
CA TYR A 146 -4.29 5.21 6.89
C TYR A 146 -4.13 6.72 6.67
N VAL A 147 -4.91 7.29 5.73
CA VAL A 147 -4.92 8.75 5.52
C VAL A 147 -5.42 9.47 6.76
N LEU A 148 -6.51 8.97 7.38
CA LEU A 148 -7.06 9.54 8.61
C LEU A 148 -6.01 9.57 9.72
N LEU A 149 -5.32 8.46 9.99
CA LEU A 149 -4.29 8.37 11.02
C LEU A 149 -3.16 9.37 10.79
N ILE A 150 -2.62 9.40 9.58
CA ILE A 150 -1.47 10.26 9.24
C ILE A 150 -1.84 11.74 9.35
N VAL A 151 -3.00 12.12 8.78
CA VAL A 151 -3.43 13.53 8.76
C VAL A 151 -3.85 13.99 10.14
N GLN A 152 -4.60 13.18 10.92
CA GLN A 152 -4.97 13.53 12.30
C GLN A 152 -3.74 13.69 13.19
N ALA A 153 -2.75 12.81 13.08
CA ALA A 153 -1.50 12.92 13.83
C ALA A 153 -0.75 14.22 13.51
N ARG A 154 -0.72 14.62 12.25
CA ARG A 154 -0.09 15.90 11.84
C ARG A 154 -0.87 17.10 12.31
N LEU A 155 -2.19 17.12 12.12
CA LEU A 155 -3.05 18.23 12.54
C LEU A 155 -3.10 18.39 14.06
N GLY A 156 -3.05 17.30 14.83
CA GLY A 156 -3.02 17.33 16.30
C GLY A 156 -1.73 17.89 16.87
N GLY A 157 -0.60 17.80 16.14
CA GLY A 157 0.68 18.39 16.54
C GLY A 157 0.83 19.88 16.20
N ILE A 158 -0.05 20.45 15.39
CA ILE A 158 -0.06 21.87 15.07
C ILE A 158 -0.80 22.59 16.19
N LYS A 159 -0.08 23.43 16.98
CA LYS A 159 -0.70 24.29 17.99
C LYS A 159 -1.79 25.13 17.32
N LYS A 160 -2.96 25.18 17.95
CA LYS A 160 -3.98 26.17 17.59
C LYS A 160 -3.41 27.54 17.96
N GLU A 161 -2.86 28.27 17.00
CA GLU A 161 -2.64 29.70 17.14
C GLU A 161 -3.99 30.39 16.89
N TYR A 162 -4.69 30.68 17.99
CA TYR A 162 -5.85 31.60 18.05
C TYR A 162 -5.62 32.55 19.22
#